data_c147cd2b30117d9993c90f05686ef2e2
#
_entry.id   c147cd2b30117d9993c90f05686ef2e2
#
_cell.length_a   1.000
_cell.length_b   1.000
_cell.length_c   1.000
_cell.angle_alpha   90.00
_cell.angle_beta   90.00
_cell.angle_gamma   90.00
#
_symmetry.space_group_name_H-M   'P 1'
#
loop_
_entity.id
_entity.type
_entity.pdbx_description
1 polymer ?
#
loop_
_entity_poly.entity_id
_entity_poly.type
_entity_poly.pdbx_seq_one_letter_code
_entity_poly.pdbx_strand_id
1 'polypeptide(L)'
;MGYVIQQGGLFPHYTVAENVAVVPGLLHWDKARTAARVNELLQLVGLPPAEYRKRYPSQLSGGQQQRVGIARAIAAGPGTLLMDEPFGALDAITRGRLQEELLELHERLGQTIVFVTHDIDEAALLADRIAVMQLGRVVQYDTPLNVIMHPADRFVAELVGADDLLRRLSLVSVAAAMVALAPGDIIGPDEPVIDLPMRVRPVLSILLETGAPRVIVRDEGKPVGYLDLPAIQAVSIPHVAGDES
;
A
#
# COMPACT_ATOMS: atom_id res chain seq x y z
N MET A 1 14.83 11.55 9.03
CA MET A 1 13.60 11.58 8.24
C MET A 1 13.97 11.62 6.77
N GLY A 2 13.42 10.73 5.97
CA GLY A 2 13.54 10.75 4.50
C GLY A 2 12.32 11.43 3.91
N TYR A 3 12.45 12.02 2.71
CA TYR A 3 11.34 12.69 2.04
C TYR A 3 11.30 12.35 0.55
N VAL A 4 10.16 11.89 0.07
CA VAL A 4 9.86 11.61 -1.34
C VAL A 4 8.85 12.65 -1.80
N ILE A 5 9.28 13.50 -2.74
CA ILE A 5 8.47 14.60 -3.28
C ILE A 5 7.60 14.05 -4.41
N GLN A 6 6.41 14.62 -4.58
CA GLN A 6 5.55 14.42 -5.76
C GLN A 6 6.36 14.62 -7.05
N GLN A 7 6.16 13.76 -8.06
CA GLN A 7 6.87 13.78 -9.35
C GLN A 7 8.41 13.62 -9.29
N GLY A 8 8.89 12.73 -8.40
CA GLY A 8 10.29 12.28 -8.39
C GLY A 8 11.30 13.27 -7.85
N GLY A 9 11.15 14.58 -8.01
CA GLY A 9 12.01 15.64 -7.47
C GLY A 9 13.52 15.39 -7.63
N LEU A 10 13.92 14.65 -8.67
CA LEU A 10 15.32 14.34 -8.93
C LEU A 10 16.05 15.56 -9.49
N PHE A 11 17.32 15.70 -9.16
CA PHE A 11 18.20 16.70 -9.76
C PHE A 11 18.46 16.29 -11.22
N PRO A 12 17.99 17.07 -12.21
CA PRO A 12 18.03 16.65 -13.61
C PRO A 12 19.45 16.58 -14.19
N HIS A 13 20.38 17.32 -13.59
CA HIS A 13 21.79 17.39 -13.98
C HIS A 13 22.68 16.39 -13.24
N TYR A 14 22.11 15.60 -12.32
CA TYR A 14 22.77 14.51 -11.61
C TYR A 14 22.40 13.17 -12.23
N THR A 15 23.35 12.26 -12.26
CA THR A 15 23.09 10.86 -12.55
C THR A 15 22.23 10.21 -11.46
N VAL A 16 21.71 9.03 -11.73
CA VAL A 16 20.98 8.21 -10.74
C VAL A 16 21.83 8.00 -9.48
N ALA A 17 23.10 7.63 -9.64
CA ALA A 17 24.00 7.42 -8.49
C ALA A 17 24.23 8.71 -7.69
N GLU A 18 24.40 9.84 -8.35
CA GLU A 18 24.58 11.13 -7.70
C GLU A 18 23.32 11.59 -6.99
N ASN A 19 22.13 11.35 -7.57
CA ASN A 19 20.86 11.63 -6.91
C ASN A 19 20.72 10.84 -5.59
N VAL A 20 21.00 9.54 -5.59
CA VAL A 20 20.95 8.70 -4.38
C VAL A 20 22.03 9.11 -3.37
N ALA A 21 23.20 9.53 -3.84
CA ALA A 21 24.33 9.93 -3.00
C ALA A 21 24.17 11.31 -2.33
N VAL A 22 23.17 12.12 -2.67
CA VAL A 22 23.01 13.50 -2.15
C VAL A 22 23.00 13.53 -0.63
N VAL A 23 22.14 12.73 0.02
CA VAL A 23 22.01 12.75 1.48
C VAL A 23 23.27 12.20 2.17
N PRO A 24 23.84 11.04 1.77
CA PRO A 24 25.14 10.59 2.26
C PRO A 24 26.25 11.64 2.11
N GLY A 25 26.28 12.35 0.96
CA GLY A 25 27.25 13.43 0.71
C GLY A 25 27.10 14.60 1.69
N LEU A 26 25.88 15.06 1.95
CA LEU A 26 25.58 16.10 2.93
C LEU A 26 25.96 15.69 4.36
N LEU A 27 25.88 14.39 4.66
CA LEU A 27 26.30 13.82 5.95
C LEU A 27 27.81 13.49 6.00
N HIS A 28 28.57 13.90 4.99
CA HIS A 28 30.01 13.69 4.88
C HIS A 28 30.45 12.22 5.00
N TRP A 29 29.65 11.29 4.46
CA TRP A 29 30.07 9.89 4.39
C TRP A 29 31.27 9.74 3.44
N ASP A 30 32.14 8.80 3.77
CA ASP A 30 33.25 8.48 2.86
C ASP A 30 32.75 7.95 1.51
N LYS A 31 33.59 8.11 0.46
CA LYS A 31 33.22 7.78 -0.91
C LYS A 31 32.96 6.28 -1.12
N ALA A 32 33.69 5.42 -0.42
CA ALA A 32 33.56 3.97 -0.58
C ALA A 32 32.21 3.48 0.04
N ARG A 33 31.90 3.96 1.25
CA ARG A 33 30.63 3.68 1.93
C ARG A 33 29.45 4.21 1.12
N THR A 34 29.54 5.44 0.60
CA THR A 34 28.48 6.04 -0.23
C THR A 34 28.27 5.22 -1.50
N ALA A 35 29.33 4.82 -2.20
CA ALA A 35 29.22 4.03 -3.43
C ALA A 35 28.62 2.63 -3.17
N ALA A 36 28.99 1.97 -2.08
CA ALA A 36 28.41 0.70 -1.66
C ALA A 36 26.92 0.83 -1.37
N ARG A 37 26.53 1.86 -0.60
CA ARG A 37 25.14 2.13 -0.24
C ARG A 37 24.29 2.46 -1.46
N VAL A 38 24.79 3.26 -2.40
CA VAL A 38 24.11 3.55 -3.67
C VAL A 38 23.82 2.27 -4.45
N ASN A 39 24.81 1.38 -4.58
CA ASN A 39 24.61 0.13 -5.30
C ASN A 39 23.61 -0.80 -4.61
N GLU A 40 23.68 -0.92 -3.27
CA GLU A 40 22.73 -1.67 -2.46
C GLU A 40 21.28 -1.17 -2.68
N LEU A 41 21.07 0.15 -2.59
CA LEU A 41 19.75 0.75 -2.72
C LEU A 41 19.18 0.65 -4.13
N LEU A 42 20.01 0.84 -5.16
CA LEU A 42 19.59 0.66 -6.54
C LEU A 42 19.16 -0.80 -6.80
N GLN A 43 19.88 -1.77 -6.23
CA GLN A 43 19.48 -3.17 -6.31
C GLN A 43 18.16 -3.42 -5.57
N LEU A 44 17.99 -2.82 -4.39
CA LEU A 44 16.80 -2.94 -3.54
C LEU A 44 15.54 -2.44 -4.26
N VAL A 45 15.64 -1.32 -5.00
CA VAL A 45 14.52 -0.75 -5.76
C VAL A 45 14.40 -1.31 -7.19
N GLY A 46 15.04 -2.43 -7.49
CA GLY A 46 14.91 -3.10 -8.80
C GLY A 46 15.54 -2.34 -9.98
N LEU A 47 16.55 -1.52 -9.72
CA LEU A 47 17.32 -0.78 -10.73
C LEU A 47 18.79 -1.25 -10.74
N PRO A 48 19.16 -2.31 -11.47
CA PRO A 48 20.51 -2.85 -11.47
C PRO A 48 21.60 -1.77 -11.66
N PRO A 49 22.57 -1.61 -10.72
CA PRO A 49 23.54 -0.53 -10.76
C PRO A 49 24.38 -0.49 -12.04
N ALA A 50 24.71 -1.65 -12.60
CA ALA A 50 25.49 -1.74 -13.83
C ALA A 50 24.83 -1.02 -15.02
N GLU A 51 23.52 -0.99 -15.04
CA GLU A 51 22.71 -0.39 -16.11
C GLU A 51 22.29 1.04 -15.78
N TYR A 52 21.85 1.30 -14.54
CA TYR A 52 21.12 2.54 -14.19
C TYR A 52 21.99 3.61 -13.54
N ARG A 53 23.05 3.28 -12.82
CA ARG A 53 23.79 4.25 -12.01
C ARG A 53 24.31 5.48 -12.73
N LYS A 54 24.61 5.36 -14.04
CA LYS A 54 25.16 6.44 -14.88
C LYS A 54 24.08 7.15 -15.70
N ARG A 55 22.85 6.68 -15.69
CA ARG A 55 21.75 7.34 -16.41
C ARG A 55 21.36 8.65 -15.73
N TYR A 56 20.81 9.55 -16.50
CA TYR A 56 20.18 10.79 -16.03
C TYR A 56 18.68 10.61 -15.88
N PRO A 57 17.98 11.41 -15.05
CA PRO A 57 16.53 11.35 -14.88
C PRO A 57 15.73 11.36 -16.21
N SER A 58 16.18 12.15 -17.18
CA SER A 58 15.56 12.22 -18.52
C SER A 58 15.60 10.89 -19.31
N GLN A 59 16.40 9.93 -18.90
CA GLN A 59 16.54 8.61 -19.52
C GLN A 59 15.74 7.52 -18.79
N LEU A 60 14.91 7.92 -17.82
CA LEU A 60 14.13 7.04 -16.96
C LEU A 60 12.64 7.23 -17.21
N SER A 61 11.85 6.16 -17.09
CA SER A 61 10.40 6.25 -16.98
C SER A 61 9.99 6.90 -15.64
N GLY A 62 8.74 7.40 -15.54
CA GLY A 62 8.24 7.99 -14.31
C GLY A 62 8.36 7.07 -13.09
N GLY A 63 8.02 5.79 -13.23
CA GLY A 63 8.20 4.79 -12.17
C GLY A 63 9.66 4.55 -11.80
N GLN A 64 10.59 4.54 -12.76
CA GLN A 64 12.02 4.45 -12.47
C GLN A 64 12.53 5.69 -11.73
N GLN A 65 12.06 6.89 -12.10
CA GLN A 65 12.40 8.12 -11.38
C GLN A 65 11.90 8.07 -9.93
N GLN A 66 10.67 7.56 -9.72
CA GLN A 66 10.08 7.38 -8.40
C GLN A 66 10.94 6.44 -7.53
N ARG A 67 11.35 5.29 -8.07
CA ARG A 67 12.26 4.35 -7.38
C ARG A 67 13.59 4.99 -6.99
N VAL A 68 14.18 5.81 -7.86
CA VAL A 68 15.38 6.58 -7.53
C VAL A 68 15.11 7.59 -6.41
N GLY A 69 13.95 8.25 -6.42
CA GLY A 69 13.50 9.16 -5.36
C GLY A 69 13.39 8.46 -3.99
N ILE A 70 12.81 7.26 -3.97
CA ILE A 70 12.73 6.42 -2.77
C ILE A 70 14.14 6.02 -2.31
N ALA A 71 15.00 5.51 -3.21
CA ALA A 71 16.38 5.14 -2.89
C ALA A 71 17.16 6.31 -2.27
N ARG A 72 16.99 7.53 -2.81
CA ARG A 72 17.58 8.74 -2.24
C ARG A 72 17.07 9.05 -0.84
N ALA A 73 15.76 8.94 -0.63
CA ALA A 73 15.13 9.25 0.65
C ALA A 73 15.58 8.30 1.77
N ILE A 74 15.82 7.02 1.45
CA ILE A 74 16.27 6.00 2.42
C ILE A 74 17.80 5.86 2.50
N ALA A 75 18.56 6.63 1.73
CA ALA A 75 20.02 6.46 1.61
C ALA A 75 20.76 6.55 2.94
N ALA A 76 20.34 7.46 3.82
CA ALA A 76 20.94 7.65 5.14
C ALA A 76 20.32 6.78 6.26
N GLY A 77 19.41 5.87 5.93
CA GLY A 77 18.74 5.01 6.92
C GLY A 77 17.83 5.77 7.89
N PRO A 78 16.87 6.60 7.41
CA PRO A 78 15.99 7.35 8.28
C PRO A 78 15.01 6.40 9.01
N GLY A 79 14.63 6.72 10.25
CA GLY A 79 13.59 5.95 10.98
C GLY A 79 12.17 6.24 10.46
N THR A 80 11.96 7.34 9.74
CA THR A 80 10.65 7.73 9.18
C THR A 80 10.82 8.22 7.75
N LEU A 81 9.92 7.78 6.87
CA LEU A 81 9.83 8.19 5.48
C LEU A 81 8.53 8.96 5.25
N LEU A 82 8.62 10.17 4.72
CA LEU A 82 7.47 10.95 4.27
C LEU A 82 7.37 10.86 2.76
N MET A 83 6.17 10.63 2.24
CA MET A 83 5.90 10.58 0.81
C MET A 83 4.70 11.47 0.49
N ASP A 84 4.84 12.32 -0.53
CA ASP A 84 3.78 13.19 -1.00
C ASP A 84 3.29 12.70 -2.37
N GLU A 85 2.06 12.19 -2.42
CA GLU A 85 1.42 11.59 -3.59
C GLU A 85 2.35 10.66 -4.42
N PRO A 86 2.91 9.60 -3.80
CA PRO A 86 3.98 8.83 -4.44
C PRO A 86 3.55 8.12 -5.74
N PHE A 87 2.26 7.96 -5.99
CA PHE A 87 1.74 7.23 -7.15
C PHE A 87 0.92 8.10 -8.12
N GLY A 88 0.70 9.39 -7.82
CA GLY A 88 -0.25 10.25 -8.53
C GLY A 88 0.02 10.45 -10.03
N ALA A 89 1.26 10.31 -10.49
CA ALA A 89 1.65 10.53 -11.89
C ALA A 89 1.81 9.23 -12.71
N LEU A 90 1.36 8.08 -12.18
CA LEU A 90 1.59 6.78 -12.79
C LEU A 90 0.33 6.20 -13.44
N ASP A 91 0.51 5.46 -14.53
CA ASP A 91 -0.56 4.63 -15.08
C ASP A 91 -0.94 3.49 -14.11
N ALA A 92 -2.13 2.93 -14.26
CA ALA A 92 -2.70 1.96 -13.32
C ALA A 92 -1.82 0.70 -13.14
N ILE A 93 -1.20 0.20 -14.21
CA ILE A 93 -0.37 -1.02 -14.17
C ILE A 93 0.92 -0.75 -13.38
N THR A 94 1.60 0.34 -13.73
CA THR A 94 2.84 0.78 -13.06
C THR A 94 2.57 1.11 -11.60
N ARG A 95 1.43 1.75 -11.30
CA ARG A 95 1.00 2.09 -9.94
C ARG A 95 0.84 0.83 -9.08
N GLY A 96 0.03 -0.15 -9.50
CA GLY A 96 -0.17 -1.38 -8.75
C GLY A 96 1.14 -2.10 -8.42
N ARG A 97 2.03 -2.21 -9.41
CA ARG A 97 3.34 -2.83 -9.20
C ARG A 97 4.22 -2.08 -8.18
N LEU A 98 4.22 -0.74 -8.23
CA LEU A 98 4.99 0.07 -7.27
C LEU A 98 4.40 0.06 -5.86
N GLN A 99 3.09 -0.11 -5.73
CA GLN A 99 2.43 -0.30 -4.44
C GLN A 99 2.86 -1.62 -3.79
N GLU A 100 2.87 -2.72 -4.55
CA GLU A 100 3.39 -4.02 -4.10
C GLU A 100 4.87 -3.93 -3.68
N GLU A 101 5.71 -3.29 -4.52
CA GLU A 101 7.12 -3.07 -4.22
C GLU A 101 7.34 -2.21 -2.96
N LEU A 102 6.46 -1.23 -2.69
CA LEU A 102 6.53 -0.42 -1.48
C LEU A 102 6.18 -1.22 -0.22
N LEU A 103 5.19 -2.11 -0.30
CA LEU A 103 4.86 -3.02 0.80
C LEU A 103 6.03 -3.95 1.12
N GLU A 104 6.62 -4.60 0.10
CA GLU A 104 7.79 -5.44 0.30
C GLU A 104 8.98 -4.66 0.89
N LEU A 105 9.17 -3.41 0.44
CA LEU A 105 10.23 -2.54 0.95
C LEU A 105 9.98 -2.16 2.41
N HIS A 106 8.73 -1.87 2.77
CA HIS A 106 8.32 -1.55 4.14
C HIS A 106 8.60 -2.72 5.09
N GLU A 107 8.22 -3.93 4.72
CA GLU A 107 8.49 -5.15 5.51
C GLU A 107 9.99 -5.36 5.74
N ARG A 108 10.81 -5.18 4.70
CA ARG A 108 12.28 -5.34 4.78
C ARG A 108 12.96 -4.27 5.63
N LEU A 109 12.48 -3.04 5.60
CA LEU A 109 13.12 -1.90 6.26
C LEU A 109 12.62 -1.67 7.68
N GLY A 110 11.39 -2.08 8.02
CA GLY A 110 10.75 -1.88 9.32
C GLY A 110 10.64 -0.39 9.71
N GLN A 111 10.55 0.51 8.72
CA GLN A 111 10.50 1.95 8.93
C GLN A 111 9.06 2.44 9.00
N THR A 112 8.81 3.49 9.75
CA THR A 112 7.51 4.18 9.69
C THR A 112 7.41 4.95 8.38
N ILE A 113 6.36 4.67 7.59
CA ILE A 113 6.04 5.39 6.37
C ILE A 113 4.79 6.24 6.62
N VAL A 114 4.88 7.53 6.35
CA VAL A 114 3.73 8.43 6.31
C VAL A 114 3.60 8.91 4.88
N PHE A 115 2.53 8.57 4.20
CA PHE A 115 2.29 9.05 2.85
C PHE A 115 0.97 9.82 2.75
N VAL A 116 0.96 10.84 1.90
CA VAL A 116 -0.22 11.62 1.56
C VAL A 116 -0.75 11.14 0.22
N THR A 117 -2.04 10.88 0.16
CA THR A 117 -2.74 10.56 -1.08
C THR A 117 -4.16 11.12 -1.04
N HIS A 118 -4.72 11.41 -2.20
CA HIS A 118 -6.14 11.71 -2.37
C HIS A 118 -6.94 10.46 -2.80
N ASP A 119 -6.27 9.32 -2.99
CA ASP A 119 -6.86 8.05 -3.42
C ASP A 119 -7.10 7.16 -2.18
N ILE A 120 -8.38 6.98 -1.84
CA ILE A 120 -8.76 6.14 -0.69
C ILE A 120 -8.43 4.66 -0.92
N ASP A 121 -8.39 4.21 -2.18
CA ASP A 121 -8.03 2.83 -2.51
C ASP A 121 -6.55 2.57 -2.19
N GLU A 122 -5.68 3.55 -2.46
CA GLU A 122 -4.27 3.50 -2.06
C GLU A 122 -4.12 3.48 -0.54
N ALA A 123 -4.80 4.39 0.15
CA ALA A 123 -4.75 4.44 1.61
C ALA A 123 -5.24 3.13 2.24
N ALA A 124 -6.35 2.58 1.75
CA ALA A 124 -6.90 1.32 2.27
C ALA A 124 -6.02 0.09 1.94
N LEU A 125 -5.23 0.15 0.84
CA LEU A 125 -4.33 -0.93 0.47
C LEU A 125 -3.06 -0.96 1.30
N LEU A 126 -2.48 0.22 1.56
CA LEU A 126 -1.10 0.33 2.00
C LEU A 126 -0.95 0.70 3.49
N ALA A 127 -1.97 1.33 4.09
CA ALA A 127 -1.82 1.91 5.42
C ALA A 127 -2.31 0.99 6.54
N ASP A 128 -1.59 0.96 7.65
CA ASP A 128 -2.07 0.40 8.92
C ASP A 128 -3.09 1.33 9.59
N ARG A 129 -2.92 2.64 9.37
CA ARG A 129 -3.78 3.70 9.91
C ARG A 129 -4.02 4.78 8.86
N ILE A 130 -5.23 5.29 8.80
CA ILE A 130 -5.64 6.40 7.93
C ILE A 130 -6.00 7.61 8.79
N ALA A 131 -5.41 8.75 8.47
CA ALA A 131 -5.82 10.06 8.98
C ALA A 131 -6.58 10.80 7.87
N VAL A 132 -7.89 10.89 7.99
CA VAL A 132 -8.71 11.69 7.07
C VAL A 132 -8.66 13.14 7.50
N MET A 133 -8.30 14.02 6.56
CA MET A 133 -8.12 15.44 6.82
C MET A 133 -9.12 16.27 6.00
N GLN A 134 -9.71 17.28 6.66
CA GLN A 134 -10.56 18.27 6.01
C GLN A 134 -10.21 19.67 6.55
N LEU A 135 -9.99 20.63 5.66
CA LEU A 135 -9.70 22.03 6.01
C LEU A 135 -8.57 22.17 7.07
N GLY A 136 -7.50 21.38 6.94
CA GLY A 136 -6.36 21.43 7.85
C GLY A 136 -6.56 20.75 9.21
N ARG A 137 -7.66 20.05 9.41
CA ARG A 137 -7.98 19.30 10.65
C ARG A 137 -8.10 17.81 10.34
N VAL A 138 -7.67 16.97 11.29
CA VAL A 138 -7.95 15.54 11.24
C VAL A 138 -9.39 15.34 11.71
N VAL A 139 -10.24 14.78 10.83
CA VAL A 139 -11.67 14.49 11.13
C VAL A 139 -11.86 13.05 11.57
N GLN A 140 -10.99 12.13 11.11
CA GLN A 140 -10.97 10.74 11.58
C GLN A 140 -9.55 10.19 11.53
N TYR A 141 -9.19 9.36 12.52
CA TYR A 141 -7.94 8.63 12.56
C TYR A 141 -8.19 7.21 13.04
N ASP A 142 -8.14 6.23 12.14
CA ASP A 142 -8.44 4.84 12.48
C ASP A 142 -7.79 3.85 11.50
N THR A 143 -8.08 2.54 11.70
CA THR A 143 -7.73 1.51 10.71
C THR A 143 -8.52 1.71 9.42
N PRO A 144 -8.00 1.25 8.26
CA PRO A 144 -8.73 1.33 7.00
C PRO A 144 -10.14 0.76 7.09
N LEU A 145 -10.31 -0.40 7.72
CA LEU A 145 -11.62 -1.03 7.90
C LEU A 145 -12.58 -0.11 8.67
N ASN A 146 -12.14 0.45 9.80
CA ASN A 146 -12.99 1.33 10.60
C ASN A 146 -13.35 2.63 9.87
N VAL A 147 -12.42 3.22 9.11
CA VAL A 147 -12.73 4.41 8.30
C VAL A 147 -13.82 4.11 7.25
N ILE A 148 -13.77 2.91 6.64
CA ILE A 148 -14.74 2.47 5.63
C ILE A 148 -16.10 2.10 6.25
N MET A 149 -16.09 1.41 7.39
CA MET A 149 -17.30 0.84 8.01
C MET A 149 -17.99 1.79 8.98
N HIS A 150 -17.22 2.67 9.61
CA HIS A 150 -17.70 3.62 10.64
C HIS A 150 -17.19 5.04 10.31
N PRO A 151 -17.61 5.63 9.18
CA PRO A 151 -17.24 7.00 8.85
C PRO A 151 -17.72 7.95 9.92
N ALA A 152 -16.83 8.85 10.38
CA ALA A 152 -17.09 9.77 11.49
C ALA A 152 -18.14 10.83 11.14
N ASP A 153 -18.27 11.17 9.87
CA ASP A 153 -19.24 12.15 9.37
C ASP A 153 -19.57 11.89 7.89
N ARG A 154 -20.46 12.73 7.35
CA ARG A 154 -20.91 12.64 5.96
C ARG A 154 -19.77 12.86 4.97
N PHE A 155 -18.79 13.72 5.27
CA PHE A 155 -17.65 13.95 4.39
C PHE A 155 -16.80 12.68 4.23
N VAL A 156 -16.52 12.01 5.36
CA VAL A 156 -15.78 10.74 5.33
C VAL A 156 -16.59 9.67 4.59
N ALA A 157 -17.91 9.58 4.83
CA ALA A 157 -18.79 8.63 4.15
C ALA A 157 -18.78 8.83 2.61
N GLU A 158 -18.86 10.08 2.15
CA GLU A 158 -18.76 10.42 0.73
C GLU A 158 -17.37 10.08 0.15
N LEU A 159 -16.30 10.34 0.90
CA LEU A 159 -14.91 10.07 0.50
C LEU A 159 -14.69 8.57 0.26
N VAL A 160 -15.17 7.72 1.18
CA VAL A 160 -15.00 6.25 1.05
C VAL A 160 -16.05 5.62 0.13
N GLY A 161 -17.03 6.39 -0.34
CA GLY A 161 -18.14 5.88 -1.15
C GLY A 161 -19.02 4.90 -0.36
N ALA A 162 -19.40 5.30 0.86
CA ALA A 162 -20.13 4.45 1.80
C ALA A 162 -21.49 3.97 1.26
N ASP A 163 -22.09 4.66 0.30
CA ASP A 163 -23.36 4.29 -0.34
C ASP A 163 -23.19 3.22 -1.44
N ASP A 164 -21.95 2.98 -1.92
CA ASP A 164 -21.66 1.96 -2.94
C ASP A 164 -21.09 0.69 -2.30
N LEU A 165 -21.95 -0.33 -2.16
CA LEU A 165 -21.59 -1.63 -1.62
C LEU A 165 -20.39 -2.27 -2.35
N LEU A 166 -20.40 -2.27 -3.69
CA LEU A 166 -19.36 -2.93 -4.47
C LEU A 166 -18.02 -2.20 -4.34
N ARG A 167 -18.06 -0.87 -4.23
CA ARG A 167 -16.88 -0.07 -3.96
C ARG A 167 -16.31 -0.39 -2.57
N ARG A 168 -17.13 -0.42 -1.53
CA ARG A 168 -16.69 -0.80 -0.17
C ARG A 168 -16.04 -2.19 -0.17
N LEU A 169 -16.67 -3.18 -0.78
CA LEU A 169 -16.11 -4.53 -0.87
C LEU A 169 -14.79 -4.58 -1.65
N SER A 170 -14.54 -3.62 -2.55
CA SER A 170 -13.25 -3.49 -3.23
C SER A 170 -12.15 -2.87 -2.36
N LEU A 171 -12.52 -2.16 -1.29
CA LEU A 171 -11.60 -1.55 -0.33
C LEU A 171 -11.25 -2.50 0.83
N VAL A 172 -12.20 -3.31 1.28
CA VAL A 172 -12.01 -4.23 2.40
C VAL A 172 -11.09 -5.40 2.02
N SER A 173 -10.04 -5.63 2.81
CA SER A 173 -9.17 -6.79 2.64
C SER A 173 -9.84 -8.08 3.15
N VAL A 174 -9.55 -9.21 2.51
CA VAL A 174 -10.02 -10.52 2.98
C VAL A 174 -9.51 -10.80 4.39
N ALA A 175 -8.27 -10.47 4.69
CA ALA A 175 -7.68 -10.66 6.02
C ALA A 175 -8.47 -9.94 7.14
N ALA A 176 -9.08 -8.79 6.84
CA ALA A 176 -9.89 -8.02 7.80
C ALA A 176 -11.34 -8.52 7.93
N ALA A 177 -11.84 -9.26 6.93
CA ALA A 177 -13.22 -9.74 6.86
C ALA A 177 -13.37 -11.23 7.12
N MET A 178 -12.31 -12.02 6.99
CA MET A 178 -12.36 -13.48 7.13
C MET A 178 -12.65 -13.91 8.56
N VAL A 179 -13.29 -15.06 8.68
CA VAL A 179 -13.45 -15.80 9.93
C VAL A 179 -12.28 -16.77 10.08
N ALA A 180 -11.63 -16.76 11.22
CA ALA A 180 -10.52 -17.69 11.49
C ALA A 180 -11.04 -19.13 11.54
N LEU A 181 -10.26 -20.08 11.00
CA LEU A 181 -10.56 -21.51 11.12
C LEU A 181 -10.45 -21.96 12.58
N ALA A 182 -11.48 -22.68 13.05
CA ALA A 182 -11.43 -23.29 14.36
C ALA A 182 -10.62 -24.60 14.33
N PRO A 183 -10.01 -25.01 15.46
CA PRO A 183 -9.39 -26.32 15.56
C PRO A 183 -10.41 -27.43 15.28
N GLY A 184 -10.19 -28.21 14.22
CA GLY A 184 -11.09 -29.30 13.82
C GLY A 184 -12.00 -28.96 12.64
N ASP A 185 -11.97 -27.75 12.09
CA ASP A 185 -12.68 -27.43 10.85
C ASP A 185 -12.21 -28.33 9.69
N ILE A 186 -13.16 -28.98 9.05
CA ILE A 186 -12.87 -29.83 7.88
C ILE A 186 -12.99 -28.98 6.63
N ILE A 187 -11.94 -28.96 5.84
CA ILE A 187 -11.93 -28.33 4.51
C ILE A 187 -12.32 -29.37 3.49
N GLY A 188 -13.40 -29.13 2.76
CA GLY A 188 -13.86 -29.99 1.70
C GLY A 188 -12.94 -29.94 0.48
N PRO A 189 -12.86 -31.04 -0.32
CA PRO A 189 -11.99 -31.08 -1.50
C PRO A 189 -12.42 -30.13 -2.62
N ASP A 190 -13.71 -29.76 -2.64
CA ASP A 190 -14.31 -28.92 -3.69
C ASP A 190 -14.51 -27.47 -3.24
N GLU A 191 -14.09 -27.09 -2.04
CA GLU A 191 -14.19 -25.69 -1.57
C GLU A 191 -13.21 -24.80 -2.33
N PRO A 192 -13.67 -23.67 -2.91
CA PRO A 192 -12.79 -22.72 -3.55
C PRO A 192 -11.74 -22.20 -2.58
N VAL A 193 -10.53 -21.97 -3.08
CA VAL A 193 -9.40 -21.50 -2.28
C VAL A 193 -8.83 -20.24 -2.88
N ILE A 194 -8.48 -19.29 -2.05
CA ILE A 194 -7.78 -18.05 -2.42
C ILE A 194 -6.56 -17.87 -1.56
N ASP A 195 -5.58 -17.12 -2.07
CA ASP A 195 -4.38 -16.74 -1.35
C ASP A 195 -4.41 -15.25 -0.99
N LEU A 196 -3.87 -14.91 0.20
CA LEU A 196 -3.63 -13.52 0.58
C LEU A 196 -2.38 -12.97 -0.15
N PRO A 197 -2.35 -11.64 -0.39
CA PRO A 197 -3.40 -10.66 -0.10
C PRO A 197 -4.48 -10.59 -1.18
N MET A 198 -5.76 -10.47 -0.77
CA MET A 198 -6.90 -10.31 -1.69
C MET A 198 -7.97 -9.38 -1.10
N ARG A 199 -8.79 -8.78 -1.96
CA ARG A 199 -9.96 -7.96 -1.58
C ARG A 199 -11.23 -8.82 -1.56
N VAL A 200 -12.25 -8.35 -0.79
CA VAL A 200 -13.51 -9.09 -0.60
C VAL A 200 -14.33 -9.18 -1.89
N ARG A 201 -14.33 -8.14 -2.73
CA ARG A 201 -15.16 -8.11 -3.95
C ARG A 201 -14.93 -9.31 -4.91
N PRO A 202 -13.70 -9.70 -5.26
CA PRO A 202 -13.48 -10.91 -6.06
C PRO A 202 -14.00 -12.19 -5.41
N VAL A 203 -13.92 -12.28 -4.07
CA VAL A 203 -14.41 -13.47 -3.34
C VAL A 203 -15.91 -13.57 -3.41
N LEU A 204 -16.65 -12.45 -3.36
CA LEU A 204 -18.08 -12.42 -3.59
C LEU A 204 -18.44 -13.00 -4.98
N SER A 205 -17.67 -12.63 -6.03
CA SER A 205 -17.89 -13.21 -7.37
C SER A 205 -17.69 -14.73 -7.37
N ILE A 206 -16.62 -15.23 -6.74
CA ILE A 206 -16.36 -16.68 -6.63
C ILE A 206 -17.51 -17.40 -5.93
N LEU A 207 -18.01 -16.87 -4.80
CA LEU A 207 -19.16 -17.47 -4.09
C LEU A 207 -20.42 -17.53 -4.95
N LEU A 208 -20.69 -16.45 -5.70
CA LEU A 208 -21.88 -16.38 -6.57
C LEU A 208 -21.76 -17.29 -7.80
N GLU A 209 -20.58 -17.41 -8.39
CA GLU A 209 -20.34 -18.25 -9.58
C GLU A 209 -20.31 -19.73 -9.23
N THR A 210 -19.70 -20.11 -8.12
CA THR A 210 -19.53 -21.51 -7.70
C THR A 210 -20.71 -22.05 -6.90
N GLY A 211 -21.49 -21.16 -6.25
CA GLY A 211 -22.51 -21.56 -5.27
C GLY A 211 -21.93 -22.20 -4.00
N ALA A 212 -20.62 -22.09 -3.79
CA ALA A 212 -19.96 -22.62 -2.61
C ALA A 212 -20.43 -21.90 -1.33
N PRO A 213 -20.59 -22.62 -0.20
CA PRO A 213 -21.02 -22.00 1.06
C PRO A 213 -19.98 -21.06 1.62
N ARG A 214 -18.70 -21.28 1.32
CA ARG A 214 -17.57 -20.45 1.75
C ARG A 214 -16.38 -20.62 0.81
N VAL A 215 -15.43 -19.69 0.90
CA VAL A 215 -14.12 -19.75 0.23
C VAL A 215 -13.05 -19.86 1.30
N ILE A 216 -12.13 -20.80 1.14
CA ILE A 216 -11.00 -20.99 2.07
C ILE A 216 -9.90 -19.98 1.76
N VAL A 217 -9.39 -19.35 2.80
CA VAL A 217 -8.32 -18.35 2.72
C VAL A 217 -7.01 -18.99 3.17
N ARG A 218 -5.97 -18.86 2.34
CA ARG A 218 -4.61 -19.30 2.68
C ARG A 218 -3.67 -18.11 2.81
N ASP A 219 -2.71 -18.26 3.69
CA ASP A 219 -1.54 -17.39 3.82
C ASP A 219 -0.28 -18.26 3.76
N GLU A 220 0.66 -17.92 2.87
CA GLU A 220 1.85 -18.74 2.60
C GLU A 220 1.54 -20.23 2.35
N GLY A 221 0.43 -20.50 1.66
CA GLY A 221 -0.03 -21.86 1.33
C GLY A 221 -0.71 -22.60 2.48
N LYS A 222 -0.86 -22.00 3.68
CA LYS A 222 -1.55 -22.61 4.83
C LYS A 222 -2.96 -22.04 4.98
N PRO A 223 -3.97 -22.87 5.19
CA PRO A 223 -5.32 -22.39 5.50
C PRO A 223 -5.32 -21.61 6.83
N VAL A 224 -5.79 -20.36 6.78
CA VAL A 224 -5.83 -19.47 7.96
C VAL A 224 -7.26 -19.05 8.33
N GLY A 225 -8.21 -19.11 7.38
CA GLY A 225 -9.58 -18.68 7.59
C GLY A 225 -10.48 -19.08 6.44
N TYR A 226 -11.72 -18.58 6.49
CA TYR A 226 -12.66 -18.66 5.40
C TYR A 226 -13.47 -17.37 5.28
N LEU A 227 -14.09 -17.17 4.13
CA LEU A 227 -15.03 -16.09 3.87
C LEU A 227 -16.31 -16.66 3.31
N ASP A 228 -17.45 -16.32 3.93
CA ASP A 228 -18.79 -16.69 3.51
C ASP A 228 -19.68 -15.44 3.32
N LEU A 229 -20.89 -15.62 2.84
CA LEU A 229 -21.81 -14.49 2.65
C LEU A 229 -22.15 -13.74 3.94
N PRO A 230 -22.38 -14.41 5.11
CA PRO A 230 -22.54 -13.71 6.39
C PRO A 230 -21.36 -12.83 6.77
N ALA A 231 -20.13 -13.31 6.61
CA ALA A 231 -18.92 -12.52 6.89
C ALA A 231 -18.81 -11.31 5.94
N ILE A 232 -19.13 -11.50 4.65
CA ILE A 232 -19.20 -10.39 3.68
C ILE A 232 -20.31 -9.40 4.06
N GLN A 233 -21.47 -9.85 4.49
CA GLN A 233 -22.57 -8.99 4.92
C GLN A 233 -22.18 -8.17 6.16
N ALA A 234 -21.47 -8.75 7.12
CA ALA A 234 -21.03 -8.07 8.32
C ALA A 234 -20.13 -6.85 7.99
N VAL A 235 -19.30 -6.96 6.94
CA VAL A 235 -18.45 -5.86 6.45
C VAL A 235 -19.10 -5.04 5.34
N SER A 236 -20.41 -5.25 5.07
CA SER A 236 -21.15 -4.55 4.00
C SER A 236 -22.01 -3.41 4.51
N ILE A 237 -22.36 -3.39 5.79
CA ILE A 237 -23.30 -2.43 6.38
C ILE A 237 -22.50 -1.35 7.13
N PRO A 238 -22.41 -0.11 6.63
CA PRO A 238 -21.77 0.97 7.37
C PRO A 238 -22.63 1.39 8.56
N HIS A 239 -21.99 1.65 9.68
CA HIS A 239 -22.61 2.29 10.83
C HIS A 239 -22.13 3.75 10.85
N VAL A 240 -22.89 4.66 10.27
CA VAL A 240 -22.60 6.10 10.36
C VAL A 240 -22.87 6.56 11.78
N ALA A 241 -21.86 7.03 12.48
CA ALA A 241 -22.03 7.65 13.79
C ALA A 241 -22.71 9.00 13.58
N GLY A 242 -23.98 9.12 13.88
CA GLY A 242 -24.69 10.42 13.84
C GLY A 242 -26.14 10.43 13.38
N ASP A 243 -26.78 9.29 13.15
CA ASP A 243 -28.20 9.23 12.76
C ASP A 243 -29.16 9.04 13.96
N GLU A 244 -28.78 9.54 15.15
CA GLU A 244 -29.69 9.71 16.27
C GLU A 244 -29.99 11.21 16.43
N SER A 245 -31.06 11.69 15.78
CA SER A 245 -31.68 12.99 16.03
C SER A 245 -33.16 12.80 16.23
#